data_6196e5378336b34156d02b2dbfd56754
#
_entry.id   6196e5378336b34156d02b2dbfd56754
#
_cell.length_a   1.000
_cell.length_b   1.000
_cell.length_c   1.000
_cell.angle_alpha   90.00
_cell.angle_beta   90.00
_cell.angle_gamma   90.00
#
_symmetry.space_group_name_H-M   'P 1'
#
loop_
_entity.id
_entity.type
_entity.pdbx_description
1 polymer ?
#
loop_
_entity_poly.entity_id
_entity_poly.type
_entity_poly.pdbx_seq_one_letter_code
_entity_poly.pdbx_strand_id
1 'polypeptide(L)'
;MARATWSGFLSFGLVSVPVGLFTATADQTIHFNQLHKGTSNRVRYKKVDEDTGEELSTEEIVNGFPLGGGEYVVVTREEMAQAAPGKSELIEIQDFVDLEEIDPIFFRQSYYLAPKGKGADRAYALLLEAMRETKKVGIATLVLRDKEHLVAIRPSDKVLMLETMYFEDEIRDPQQELETLPATGNAGARELKIAKQLIESLTDTWEPSRYKNTYRDRVEELIEKKRKGNAVVFGDEERPKSNVIDLMSALQASIERSSASGRPQKAAAKTTSAKKSSSLKVSDHREKLGLNAMSKADLLERATKLKLTASAKMTKAQLVALLSDAKPAKKTTRRVS
;
A
#
# COMPACT_ATOMS: atom_id res chain seq x y z
N MET A 1 -15.01 0.30 23.77
CA MET A 1 -13.88 1.18 24.18
C MET A 1 -12.57 0.46 23.88
N ALA A 2 -11.59 1.15 23.31
CA ALA A 2 -10.28 0.56 23.07
C ALA A 2 -9.59 0.24 24.40
N ARG A 3 -8.96 -0.94 24.50
CA ARG A 3 -8.19 -1.34 25.67
C ARG A 3 -6.76 -0.80 25.50
N ALA A 4 -6.20 -0.19 26.56
CA ALA A 4 -4.82 0.21 26.58
C ALA A 4 -3.90 -1.02 26.44
N THR A 5 -2.92 -0.96 25.55
CA THR A 5 -1.89 -1.99 25.37
C THR A 5 -0.82 -1.91 26.46
N TRP A 6 -0.64 -0.74 27.04
CA TRP A 6 0.27 -0.44 28.14
C TRP A 6 -0.30 0.70 28.99
N SER A 7 0.06 0.77 30.25
CA SER A 7 -0.32 1.86 31.16
C SER A 7 0.83 2.16 32.11
N GLY A 8 1.05 3.43 32.39
CA GLY A 8 2.14 3.89 33.25
C GLY A 8 2.14 5.40 33.35
N PHE A 9 3.31 5.97 33.51
CA PHE A 9 3.52 7.39 33.72
C PHE A 9 4.39 7.98 32.62
N LEU A 10 4.02 9.16 32.14
CA LEU A 10 4.85 10.01 31.31
C LEU A 10 5.50 11.07 32.22
N SER A 11 6.82 11.10 32.26
CA SER A 11 7.60 12.05 33.05
C SER A 11 8.36 13.03 32.18
N PHE A 12 8.33 14.29 32.55
CA PHE A 12 9.16 15.35 31.97
C PHE A 12 9.61 16.29 33.08
N GLY A 13 10.88 16.29 33.37
CA GLY A 13 11.44 16.97 34.55
C GLY A 13 10.82 16.45 35.86
N LEU A 14 10.23 17.33 36.65
CA LEU A 14 9.60 16.96 37.93
C LEU A 14 8.10 16.60 37.83
N VAL A 15 7.54 16.66 36.64
CA VAL A 15 6.11 16.37 36.41
C VAL A 15 5.95 14.98 35.88
N SER A 16 5.06 14.21 36.53
CA SER A 16 4.70 12.85 36.12
C SER A 16 3.19 12.75 35.92
N VAL A 17 2.78 12.25 34.75
CA VAL A 17 1.37 12.18 34.33
C VAL A 17 0.98 10.73 34.07
N PRO A 18 -0.05 10.20 34.72
CA PRO A 18 -0.52 8.85 34.42
C PRO A 18 -1.15 8.80 33.03
N VAL A 19 -0.71 7.85 32.21
CA VAL A 19 -1.10 7.72 30.80
C VAL A 19 -1.40 6.27 30.42
N GLY A 20 -2.15 6.11 29.34
CA GLY A 20 -2.37 4.82 28.68
C GLY A 20 -1.97 4.90 27.21
N LEU A 21 -1.38 3.82 26.72
CA LEU A 21 -0.96 3.66 25.33
C LEU A 21 -1.99 2.84 24.56
N PHE A 22 -2.47 3.35 23.44
CA PHE A 22 -3.48 2.74 22.60
C PHE A 22 -2.95 2.65 21.15
N THR A 23 -3.10 1.51 20.49
CA THR A 23 -2.71 1.37 19.10
C THR A 23 -3.46 2.37 18.22
N ALA A 24 -2.71 3.19 17.45
CA ALA A 24 -3.30 4.21 16.57
C ALA A 24 -3.67 3.66 15.19
N THR A 25 -3.12 2.52 14.79
CA THR A 25 -3.34 1.87 13.50
C THR A 25 -4.05 0.55 13.68
N ALA A 26 -4.88 0.18 12.71
CA ALA A 26 -5.54 -1.13 12.68
C ALA A 26 -5.03 -1.92 11.47
N ASP A 27 -4.68 -3.18 11.69
CA ASP A 27 -4.41 -4.10 10.59
C ASP A 27 -5.75 -4.44 9.91
N GLN A 28 -5.82 -4.10 8.62
CA GLN A 28 -6.98 -4.37 7.76
C GLN A 28 -6.77 -5.58 6.85
N THR A 29 -5.74 -6.39 7.11
CA THR A 29 -5.43 -7.59 6.34
C THR A 29 -6.55 -8.62 6.50
N ILE A 30 -7.01 -9.18 5.38
CA ILE A 30 -8.00 -10.25 5.40
C ILE A 30 -7.29 -11.55 5.79
N HIS A 31 -7.63 -12.08 6.95
CA HIS A 31 -7.06 -13.31 7.47
C HIS A 31 -7.88 -14.53 7.02
N PHE A 32 -7.20 -15.52 6.45
CA PHE A 32 -7.78 -16.80 6.07
C PHE A 32 -7.37 -17.90 7.03
N ASN A 33 -8.33 -18.76 7.41
CA ASN A 33 -8.00 -20.01 8.08
C ASN A 33 -7.55 -21.04 7.04
N GLN A 34 -6.52 -21.80 7.36
CA GLN A 34 -6.12 -22.94 6.53
C GLN A 34 -7.08 -24.11 6.74
N LEU A 35 -7.56 -24.66 5.62
CA LEU A 35 -8.51 -25.77 5.63
C LEU A 35 -7.93 -26.95 4.85
N HIS A 36 -8.23 -28.17 5.29
CA HIS A 36 -7.89 -29.39 4.57
C HIS A 36 -8.73 -29.50 3.30
N LYS A 37 -8.05 -29.66 2.15
CA LYS A 37 -8.70 -29.79 0.85
C LYS A 37 -9.60 -31.02 0.81
N GLY A 38 -10.88 -30.81 0.52
CA GLY A 38 -11.88 -31.89 0.38
C GLY A 38 -12.78 -32.08 1.59
N THR A 39 -12.28 -31.88 2.84
CA THR A 39 -13.10 -32.01 4.05
C THR A 39 -13.51 -30.66 4.64
N SER A 40 -12.84 -29.57 4.24
CA SER A 40 -13.00 -28.21 4.80
C SER A 40 -12.73 -28.13 6.31
N ASN A 41 -12.08 -29.13 6.90
CA ASN A 41 -11.70 -29.12 8.30
C ASN A 41 -10.53 -28.15 8.51
N ARG A 42 -10.56 -27.43 9.64
CA ARG A 42 -9.51 -26.46 9.99
C ARG A 42 -8.20 -27.18 10.32
N VAL A 43 -7.10 -26.72 9.72
CA VAL A 43 -5.74 -27.20 10.02
C VAL A 43 -5.27 -26.60 11.33
N ARG A 44 -4.61 -27.41 12.16
CA ARG A 44 -3.92 -27.00 13.39
C ARG A 44 -2.46 -27.40 13.30
N TYR A 45 -1.60 -26.61 13.93
CA TYR A 45 -0.18 -26.88 14.03
C TYR A 45 0.13 -27.54 15.39
N LYS A 46 0.99 -28.54 15.38
CA LYS A 46 1.57 -29.16 16.56
C LYS A 46 3.07 -28.91 16.53
N LYS A 47 3.67 -28.72 17.70
CA LYS A 47 5.11 -28.64 17.85
C LYS A 47 5.61 -30.04 18.08
N VAL A 48 6.58 -30.48 17.30
CA VAL A 48 7.17 -31.81 17.38
C VAL A 48 8.67 -31.68 17.48
N ASP A 49 9.30 -32.63 18.15
CA ASP A 49 10.75 -32.81 18.13
C ASP A 49 11.18 -33.19 16.73
N GLU A 50 12.26 -32.60 16.24
CA GLU A 50 12.75 -32.82 14.87
C GLU A 50 13.27 -34.25 14.63
N ASP A 51 13.90 -34.85 15.63
CA ASP A 51 14.52 -36.16 15.52
C ASP A 51 13.54 -37.30 15.79
N THR A 52 12.70 -37.15 16.82
CA THR A 52 11.78 -38.23 17.26
C THR A 52 10.40 -38.13 16.65
N GLY A 53 9.98 -36.92 16.20
CA GLY A 53 8.63 -36.64 15.72
C GLY A 53 7.57 -36.61 16.83
N GLU A 54 7.96 -36.70 18.11
CA GLU A 54 7.04 -36.65 19.24
C GLU A 54 6.48 -35.24 19.47
N GLU A 55 5.22 -35.17 19.89
CA GLU A 55 4.55 -33.89 20.19
C GLU A 55 5.07 -33.35 21.52
N LEU A 56 5.60 -32.09 21.49
CA LEU A 56 6.13 -31.42 22.66
C LEU A 56 5.10 -30.46 23.27
N SER A 57 4.99 -30.50 24.59
CA SER A 57 4.27 -29.49 25.36
C SER A 57 5.04 -28.17 25.42
N THR A 58 4.35 -27.07 25.76
CA THR A 58 5.01 -25.75 25.84
C THR A 58 6.07 -25.68 26.96
N GLU A 59 5.96 -26.54 27.99
CA GLU A 59 6.85 -26.60 29.14
C GLU A 59 8.18 -27.30 28.80
N GLU A 60 8.16 -28.21 27.82
CA GLU A 60 9.35 -28.94 27.36
C GLU A 60 10.19 -28.14 26.37
N ILE A 61 9.69 -26.98 25.92
CA ILE A 61 10.37 -26.16 24.90
C ILE A 61 11.14 -25.04 25.58
N VAL A 62 12.45 -24.99 25.34
CA VAL A 62 13.37 -23.94 25.78
C VAL A 62 13.88 -23.14 24.58
N ASN A 63 14.44 -21.97 24.81
CA ASN A 63 15.08 -21.18 23.76
C ASN A 63 16.56 -21.56 23.63
N GLY A 64 17.02 -21.81 22.42
CA GLY A 64 18.44 -22.08 22.13
C GLY A 64 19.02 -20.96 21.25
N PHE A 65 20.10 -20.32 21.70
CA PHE A 65 20.86 -19.37 20.87
C PHE A 65 21.92 -20.13 20.05
N PRO A 66 21.92 -20.06 18.72
CA PRO A 66 22.84 -20.81 17.89
C PRO A 66 24.27 -20.24 17.97
N LEU A 67 25.24 -21.11 18.26
CA LEU A 67 26.68 -20.77 18.24
C LEU A 67 27.34 -21.09 16.89
N GLY A 68 26.65 -21.78 15.99
CA GLY A 68 27.21 -22.38 14.77
C GLY A 68 27.59 -23.85 14.98
N GLY A 69 27.74 -24.59 13.86
CA GLY A 69 28.11 -26.01 13.93
C GLY A 69 27.09 -26.97 14.55
N GLY A 70 25.84 -26.50 14.79
CA GLY A 70 24.79 -27.31 15.43
C GLY A 70 24.74 -27.20 16.96
N GLU A 71 25.60 -26.38 17.55
CA GLU A 71 25.60 -26.12 19.01
C GLU A 71 24.70 -25.00 19.39
N TYR A 72 24.00 -25.12 20.54
CA TYR A 72 23.09 -24.12 21.08
C TYR A 72 23.40 -23.82 22.54
N VAL A 73 23.36 -22.54 22.92
CA VAL A 73 23.26 -22.14 24.33
C VAL A 73 21.80 -22.08 24.71
N VAL A 74 21.40 -22.92 25.63
CA VAL A 74 20.02 -22.93 26.17
C VAL A 74 19.83 -21.74 27.10
N VAL A 75 18.79 -20.96 26.86
CA VAL A 75 18.39 -19.82 27.69
C VAL A 75 16.96 -20.05 28.14
N THR A 76 16.78 -20.13 29.46
CA THR A 76 15.45 -20.32 30.06
C THR A 76 14.62 -19.04 30.00
N ARG A 77 13.30 -19.19 30.19
CA ARG A 77 12.39 -18.02 30.27
C ARG A 77 12.69 -17.14 31.47
N GLU A 78 13.11 -17.74 32.58
CA GLU A 78 13.48 -17.07 33.82
C GLU A 78 14.75 -16.22 33.63
N GLU A 79 15.75 -16.75 32.96
CA GLU A 79 17.00 -16.02 32.61
C GLU A 79 16.69 -14.85 31.65
N MET A 80 15.84 -15.08 30.61
CA MET A 80 15.39 -14.03 29.72
C MET A 80 14.63 -12.93 30.47
N ALA A 81 13.78 -13.30 31.44
CA ALA A 81 13.04 -12.35 32.26
C ALA A 81 13.94 -11.55 33.21
N GLN A 82 15.06 -12.13 33.69
CA GLN A 82 16.07 -11.43 34.48
C GLN A 82 16.92 -10.47 33.65
N ALA A 83 17.21 -10.82 32.41
CA ALA A 83 17.93 -9.97 31.46
C ALA A 83 17.07 -8.85 30.88
N ALA A 84 15.74 -8.99 30.94
CA ALA A 84 14.83 -7.96 30.48
C ALA A 84 15.00 -6.66 31.31
N PRO A 85 14.90 -5.45 30.72
CA PRO A 85 15.14 -4.17 31.41
C PRO A 85 14.05 -3.83 32.47
N GLY A 86 13.43 -4.84 33.06
CA GLY A 86 12.38 -4.70 34.07
C GLY A 86 11.05 -4.18 33.48
N LYS A 87 9.98 -4.26 34.26
CA LYS A 87 8.70 -3.63 33.89
C LYS A 87 8.75 -2.17 34.28
N SER A 88 9.36 -1.33 33.44
CA SER A 88 9.26 0.10 33.62
C SER A 88 7.85 0.56 33.24
N GLU A 89 7.09 1.05 34.23
CA GLU A 89 5.83 1.75 34.03
C GLU A 89 6.07 3.26 33.78
N LEU A 90 7.28 3.64 33.42
CA LEU A 90 7.71 5.03 33.24
C LEU A 90 8.20 5.24 31.81
N ILE A 91 7.72 6.30 31.19
CA ILE A 91 8.27 6.89 29.98
C ILE A 91 8.88 8.22 30.41
N GLU A 92 10.19 8.31 30.45
CA GLU A 92 10.91 9.52 30.82
C GLU A 92 11.43 10.23 29.58
N ILE A 93 10.93 11.45 29.33
CA ILE A 93 11.42 12.27 28.23
C ILE A 93 12.83 12.77 28.65
N GLN A 94 13.81 12.40 27.83
CA GLN A 94 15.21 12.74 28.02
C GLN A 94 15.56 14.05 27.30
N ASP A 95 15.11 14.17 26.04
CA ASP A 95 15.44 15.29 25.16
C ASP A 95 14.22 15.77 24.39
N PHE A 96 14.30 17.02 23.87
CA PHE A 96 13.35 17.58 22.93
C PHE A 96 14.08 18.03 21.66
N VAL A 97 13.65 17.50 20.52
CA VAL A 97 14.25 17.77 19.21
C VAL A 97 13.21 18.30 18.21
N ASP A 98 13.65 18.81 17.07
CA ASP A 98 12.76 19.14 15.97
C ASP A 98 12.33 17.88 15.22
N LEU A 99 11.05 17.78 14.84
CA LEU A 99 10.54 16.61 14.10
C LEU A 99 11.29 16.41 12.78
N GLU A 100 11.73 17.47 12.14
CA GLU A 100 12.43 17.46 10.85
C GLU A 100 13.84 16.86 10.96
N GLU A 101 14.44 16.82 12.18
CA GLU A 101 15.74 16.18 12.42
C GLU A 101 15.65 14.65 12.47
N ILE A 102 14.45 14.10 12.66
CA ILE A 102 14.24 12.66 12.71
C ILE A 102 13.89 12.15 11.29
N ASP A 103 14.82 11.41 10.70
CA ASP A 103 14.55 10.78 9.40
C ASP A 103 13.36 9.80 9.53
N PRO A 104 12.38 9.84 8.62
CA PRO A 104 11.22 8.92 8.64
C PRO A 104 11.56 7.43 8.71
N ILE A 105 12.76 7.01 8.32
CA ILE A 105 13.22 5.61 8.39
C ILE A 105 13.24 5.08 9.82
N PHE A 106 13.41 5.96 10.82
CA PHE A 106 13.43 5.56 12.22
C PHE A 106 12.04 5.18 12.76
N PHE A 107 10.95 5.71 12.19
CA PHE A 107 9.60 5.46 12.71
C PHE A 107 9.10 4.05 12.35
N ARG A 108 8.56 3.35 13.38
CA ARG A 108 8.09 1.97 13.23
C ARG A 108 6.58 1.82 13.42
N GLN A 109 6.06 2.24 14.57
CA GLN A 109 4.64 2.07 14.89
C GLN A 109 4.10 3.20 15.75
N SER A 110 2.88 3.65 15.42
CA SER A 110 2.21 4.77 16.06
C SER A 110 1.22 4.31 17.12
N TYR A 111 1.18 5.06 18.22
CA TYR A 111 0.24 4.87 19.30
C TYR A 111 -0.36 6.22 19.72
N TYR A 112 -1.59 6.20 20.21
CA TYR A 112 -2.15 7.30 20.97
C TYR A 112 -1.71 7.19 22.43
N LEU A 113 -1.20 8.27 23.00
CA LEU A 113 -0.84 8.39 24.40
C LEU A 113 -1.89 9.28 25.06
N ALA A 114 -2.78 8.71 25.87
CA ALA A 114 -3.89 9.43 26.44
C ALA A 114 -3.80 9.49 27.98
N PRO A 115 -4.28 10.57 28.63
CA PRO A 115 -4.28 10.67 30.08
C PRO A 115 -5.17 9.58 30.69
N LYS A 116 -4.79 9.07 31.87
CA LYS A 116 -5.51 8.03 32.59
C LYS A 116 -5.68 8.42 34.04
N GLY A 117 -6.93 8.38 34.50
CA GLY A 117 -7.26 8.69 35.90
C GLY A 117 -7.63 10.15 36.17
N LYS A 118 -8.17 10.40 37.35
CA LYS A 118 -8.60 11.74 37.76
C LYS A 118 -7.39 12.63 38.04
N GLY A 119 -7.38 13.86 37.49
CA GLY A 119 -6.34 14.86 37.73
C GLY A 119 -5.17 14.83 36.78
N ALA A 120 -5.09 13.85 35.87
CA ALA A 120 -4.06 13.80 34.81
C ALA A 120 -4.24 14.88 33.75
N ASP A 121 -5.47 15.29 33.49
CA ASP A 121 -5.85 16.10 32.33
C ASP A 121 -5.11 17.45 32.26
N ARG A 122 -4.94 18.14 33.39
CA ARG A 122 -4.32 19.47 33.41
C ARG A 122 -2.83 19.43 33.04
N ALA A 123 -2.07 18.53 33.66
CA ALA A 123 -0.65 18.38 33.38
C ALA A 123 -0.40 17.84 31.97
N TYR A 124 -1.25 16.90 31.53
CA TYR A 124 -1.23 16.38 30.17
C TYR A 124 -1.51 17.48 29.13
N ALA A 125 -2.57 18.28 29.33
CA ALA A 125 -2.94 19.36 28.42
C ALA A 125 -1.82 20.42 28.33
N LEU A 126 -1.20 20.75 29.47
CA LEU A 126 -0.07 21.69 29.50
C LEU A 126 1.10 21.19 28.64
N LEU A 127 1.48 19.92 28.78
CA LEU A 127 2.56 19.33 27.99
C LEU A 127 2.21 19.31 26.52
N LEU A 128 1.00 18.86 26.16
CA LEU A 128 0.52 18.82 24.78
C LEU A 128 0.59 20.22 24.13
N GLU A 129 0.16 21.25 24.85
CA GLU A 129 0.12 22.61 24.33
C GLU A 129 1.54 23.20 24.21
N ALA A 130 2.38 23.00 25.22
CA ALA A 130 3.78 23.43 25.17
C ALA A 130 4.56 22.80 24.00
N MET A 131 4.40 21.49 23.81
CA MET A 131 5.05 20.80 22.67
C MET A 131 4.49 21.26 21.32
N ARG A 132 3.22 21.64 21.25
CA ARG A 132 2.60 22.18 20.04
C ARG A 132 3.11 23.56 19.69
N GLU A 133 3.19 24.46 20.67
CA GLU A 133 3.69 25.82 20.49
C GLU A 133 5.18 25.83 20.12
N THR A 134 5.98 24.99 20.79
CA THR A 134 7.41 24.87 20.51
C THR A 134 7.74 24.04 19.29
N LYS A 135 6.77 23.28 18.74
CA LYS A 135 6.93 22.32 17.64
C LYS A 135 7.97 21.23 17.92
N LYS A 136 8.22 20.95 19.20
CA LYS A 136 9.20 19.94 19.62
C LYS A 136 8.60 18.57 19.82
N VAL A 137 9.45 17.57 19.68
CA VAL A 137 9.16 16.13 19.88
C VAL A 137 10.03 15.65 21.03
N GLY A 138 9.44 14.97 22.01
CA GLY A 138 10.19 14.41 23.15
C GLY A 138 10.74 13.03 22.79
N ILE A 139 12.02 12.82 23.05
CA ILE A 139 12.69 11.52 22.90
C ILE A 139 12.73 10.82 24.24
N ALA A 140 12.36 9.55 24.26
CA ALA A 140 12.30 8.74 25.47
C ALA A 140 12.61 7.27 25.17
N THR A 141 12.70 6.45 26.22
CA THR A 141 12.66 5.00 26.13
C THR A 141 11.41 4.43 26.77
N LEU A 142 10.92 3.31 26.25
CA LEU A 142 9.74 2.60 26.74
C LEU A 142 10.00 1.10 26.74
N VAL A 143 9.74 0.44 27.87
CA VAL A 143 9.69 -1.03 27.93
C VAL A 143 8.28 -1.50 27.59
N LEU A 144 8.15 -2.17 26.44
CA LEU A 144 6.89 -2.72 25.95
C LEU A 144 7.08 -4.20 25.59
N ARG A 145 6.31 -5.09 26.24
CA ARG A 145 6.41 -6.54 26.03
C ARG A 145 7.83 -7.08 26.25
N ASP A 146 8.42 -6.71 27.37
CA ASP A 146 9.76 -7.13 27.82
C ASP A 146 10.92 -6.70 26.90
N LYS A 147 10.67 -5.73 26.02
CA LYS A 147 11.69 -5.10 25.15
C LYS A 147 11.72 -3.60 25.35
N GLU A 148 12.92 -3.06 25.36
CA GLU A 148 13.14 -1.62 25.31
C GLU A 148 12.97 -1.10 23.88
N HIS A 149 12.30 0.03 23.77
CA HIS A 149 12.07 0.74 22.51
C HIS A 149 12.47 2.19 22.67
N LEU A 150 13.20 2.71 21.71
CA LEU A 150 13.34 4.15 21.52
C LEU A 150 11.99 4.69 21.06
N VAL A 151 11.55 5.82 21.61
CA VAL A 151 10.25 6.40 21.27
C VAL A 151 10.34 7.91 21.08
N ALA A 152 9.56 8.40 20.12
CA ALA A 152 9.32 9.82 19.91
C ALA A 152 7.89 10.17 20.33
N ILE A 153 7.73 11.17 21.18
CA ILE A 153 6.43 11.67 21.63
C ILE A 153 6.20 13.00 20.93
N ARG A 154 5.14 13.08 20.13
CA ARG A 154 4.81 14.28 19.37
C ARG A 154 3.38 14.75 19.61
N PRO A 155 3.11 16.06 19.54
CA PRO A 155 1.75 16.57 19.63
C PRO A 155 0.96 16.24 18.35
N SER A 156 -0.31 15.88 18.53
CA SER A 156 -1.34 15.79 17.48
C SER A 156 -2.49 16.74 17.84
N ASP A 157 -3.55 16.79 17.03
CA ASP A 157 -4.64 17.78 17.24
C ASP A 157 -5.27 17.74 18.63
N LYS A 158 -5.45 16.56 19.22
CA LYS A 158 -6.16 16.39 20.49
C LYS A 158 -5.43 15.56 21.52
N VAL A 159 -4.39 14.84 21.10
CA VAL A 159 -3.66 13.88 21.94
C VAL A 159 -2.18 13.89 21.60
N LEU A 160 -1.36 13.41 22.53
CA LEU A 160 0.04 13.06 22.21
C LEU A 160 0.05 11.75 21.43
N MET A 161 0.89 11.68 20.43
CA MET A 161 1.24 10.46 19.70
C MET A 161 2.57 9.95 20.25
N LEU A 162 2.70 8.65 20.37
CA LEU A 162 3.96 7.99 20.64
C LEU A 162 4.30 7.11 19.44
N GLU A 163 5.45 7.37 18.86
CA GLU A 163 6.01 6.58 17.75
C GLU A 163 7.14 5.72 18.31
N THR A 164 7.06 4.38 18.19
CA THR A 164 8.24 3.55 18.43
C THR A 164 9.22 3.72 17.29
N MET A 165 10.50 3.70 17.61
CA MET A 165 11.58 3.96 16.67
C MET A 165 12.56 2.78 16.66
N TYR A 166 13.32 2.68 15.59
CA TYR A 166 14.51 1.84 15.52
C TYR A 166 15.68 2.53 16.24
N PHE A 167 16.57 1.75 16.82
CA PHE A 167 17.88 2.24 17.21
C PHE A 167 18.77 2.41 15.98
N GLU A 168 19.86 3.19 16.09
CA GLU A 168 20.75 3.48 14.97
C GLU A 168 21.36 2.21 14.36
N ASP A 169 21.71 1.25 15.19
CA ASP A 169 22.31 -0.04 14.80
C ASP A 169 21.29 -1.00 14.11
N GLU A 170 20.01 -0.71 14.19
CA GLU A 170 18.95 -1.44 13.46
C GLU A 170 18.76 -0.89 12.03
N ILE A 171 19.30 0.30 11.72
CA ILE A 171 19.21 0.92 10.38
C ILE A 171 20.35 0.41 9.52
N ARG A 172 20.03 -0.21 8.39
CA ARG A 172 21.01 -0.76 7.45
C ARG A 172 21.63 0.34 6.60
N ASP A 173 22.94 0.31 6.45
CA ASP A 173 23.66 1.22 5.58
C ASP A 173 23.48 0.81 4.10
N PRO A 174 22.93 1.68 3.25
CA PRO A 174 22.77 1.40 1.83
C PRO A 174 24.08 1.05 1.10
N GLN A 175 25.23 1.56 1.58
CA GLN A 175 26.53 1.27 0.99
C GLN A 175 26.98 -0.18 1.22
N GLN A 176 26.49 -0.80 2.29
CA GLN A 176 26.81 -2.18 2.62
C GLN A 176 25.80 -3.18 2.04
N GLU A 177 24.53 -2.74 1.89
CA GLU A 177 23.42 -3.61 1.46
C GLU A 177 23.24 -3.64 -0.06
N LEU A 178 23.66 -2.59 -0.77
CA LEU A 178 23.43 -2.48 -2.22
C LEU A 178 24.72 -2.76 -2.98
N GLU A 179 24.66 -3.67 -3.98
CA GLU A 179 25.81 -3.98 -4.83
C GLU A 179 26.36 -2.76 -5.58
N THR A 180 25.47 -1.85 -5.97
CA THR A 180 25.84 -0.62 -6.68
C THR A 180 24.97 0.54 -6.24
N LEU A 181 25.59 1.66 -5.88
CA LEU A 181 24.88 2.91 -5.68
C LEU A 181 24.85 3.71 -6.98
N PRO A 182 23.71 4.33 -7.35
CA PRO A 182 23.64 5.16 -8.52
C PRO A 182 24.55 6.38 -8.38
N ALA A 183 25.29 6.71 -9.45
CA ALA A 183 26.06 7.94 -9.50
C ALA A 183 25.11 9.16 -9.51
N THR A 184 25.19 9.98 -8.48
CA THR A 184 24.42 11.22 -8.37
C THR A 184 25.13 12.36 -9.10
N GLY A 185 24.38 13.35 -9.59
CA GLY A 185 24.93 14.58 -10.18
C GLY A 185 25.19 14.55 -11.68
N ASN A 186 24.96 13.45 -12.39
CA ASN A 186 25.20 13.32 -13.82
C ASN A 186 24.00 13.67 -14.72
N ALA A 187 22.89 14.14 -14.17
CA ALA A 187 21.72 14.50 -14.94
C ALA A 187 21.99 15.77 -15.77
N GLY A 188 21.71 15.73 -17.09
CA GLY A 188 21.80 16.89 -17.96
C GLY A 188 20.84 18.00 -17.51
N ALA A 189 21.27 19.26 -17.59
CA ALA A 189 20.46 20.41 -17.12
C ALA A 189 19.07 20.48 -17.82
N ARG A 190 19.01 20.06 -19.10
CA ARG A 190 17.75 20.00 -19.85
C ARG A 190 16.83 18.90 -19.34
N GLU A 191 17.36 17.71 -19.06
CA GLU A 191 16.62 16.57 -18.52
C GLU A 191 16.09 16.88 -17.11
N LEU A 192 16.93 17.46 -16.26
CA LEU A 192 16.54 17.89 -14.92
C LEU A 192 15.40 18.94 -14.95
N LYS A 193 15.44 19.89 -15.92
CA LYS A 193 14.38 20.87 -16.10
C LYS A 193 13.05 20.22 -16.46
N ILE A 194 13.05 19.25 -17.38
CA ILE A 194 11.84 18.53 -17.79
C ILE A 194 11.31 17.68 -16.63
N ALA A 195 12.20 16.98 -15.90
CA ALA A 195 11.80 16.20 -14.74
C ALA A 195 11.15 17.07 -13.65
N LYS A 196 11.70 18.26 -13.37
CA LYS A 196 11.09 19.23 -12.44
C LYS A 196 9.70 19.67 -12.90
N GLN A 197 9.52 20.01 -14.18
CA GLN A 197 8.22 20.38 -14.75
C GLN A 197 7.20 19.26 -14.61
N LEU A 198 7.61 17.99 -14.81
CA LEU A 198 6.73 16.86 -14.62
C LEU A 198 6.32 16.71 -13.15
N ILE A 199 7.26 16.82 -12.22
CA ILE A 199 6.98 16.77 -10.77
C ILE A 199 6.00 17.89 -10.40
N GLU A 200 6.25 19.13 -10.85
CA GLU A 200 5.35 20.28 -10.60
C GLU A 200 3.95 20.03 -11.17
N SER A 201 3.82 19.45 -12.36
CA SER A 201 2.52 19.13 -12.98
C SER A 201 1.73 18.05 -12.23
N LEU A 202 2.41 17.18 -11.49
CA LEU A 202 1.83 16.11 -10.68
C LEU A 202 1.71 16.47 -9.19
N THR A 203 2.26 17.63 -8.79
CA THR A 203 2.20 18.08 -7.40
C THR A 203 0.75 18.42 -7.01
N ASP A 204 0.28 17.82 -5.93
CA ASP A 204 -1.05 18.04 -5.37
C ASP A 204 -0.99 18.01 -3.85
N THR A 205 -2.07 18.43 -3.19
CA THR A 205 -2.20 18.36 -1.74
C THR A 205 -2.34 16.90 -1.29
N TRP A 206 -1.68 16.55 -0.18
CA TRP A 206 -1.80 15.22 0.40
C TRP A 206 -3.23 15.00 0.92
N GLU A 207 -3.94 14.06 0.32
CA GLU A 207 -5.29 13.65 0.69
C GLU A 207 -5.35 12.12 0.81
N PRO A 208 -5.19 11.55 2.04
CA PRO A 208 -5.12 10.09 2.25
C PRO A 208 -6.32 9.33 1.71
N SER A 209 -7.52 9.93 1.72
CA SER A 209 -8.76 9.31 1.25
C SER A 209 -8.76 8.94 -0.24
N ARG A 210 -7.88 9.54 -1.04
CA ARG A 210 -7.71 9.25 -2.48
C ARG A 210 -7.02 7.90 -2.73
N TYR A 211 -6.27 7.38 -1.74
CA TYR A 211 -5.50 6.15 -1.87
C TYR A 211 -6.26 5.00 -1.20
N LYS A 212 -6.75 4.06 -1.99
CA LYS A 212 -7.50 2.90 -1.52
C LYS A 212 -6.72 1.61 -1.75
N ASN A 213 -6.90 0.64 -0.86
CA ASN A 213 -6.34 -0.69 -1.02
C ASN A 213 -7.22 -1.52 -1.99
N THR A 214 -6.92 -1.42 -3.28
CA THR A 214 -7.66 -2.12 -4.33
C THR A 214 -7.53 -3.66 -4.26
N TYR A 215 -6.45 -4.17 -3.67
CA TYR A 215 -6.30 -5.60 -3.44
C TYR A 215 -7.34 -6.11 -2.44
N ARG A 216 -7.53 -5.40 -1.35
CA ARG A 216 -8.55 -5.74 -0.36
C ARG A 216 -9.96 -5.76 -0.97
N ASP A 217 -10.31 -4.73 -1.73
CA ASP A 217 -11.61 -4.63 -2.40
C ASP A 217 -11.83 -5.83 -3.35
N ARG A 218 -10.80 -6.23 -4.11
CA ARG A 218 -10.84 -7.40 -5.00
C ARG A 218 -11.00 -8.72 -4.22
N VAL A 219 -10.33 -8.87 -3.08
CA VAL A 219 -10.45 -10.08 -2.24
C VAL A 219 -11.83 -10.16 -1.60
N GLU A 220 -12.39 -9.06 -1.11
CA GLU A 220 -13.76 -8.98 -0.57
C GLU A 220 -14.79 -9.35 -1.66
N GLU A 221 -14.63 -8.83 -2.87
CA GLU A 221 -15.47 -9.17 -4.03
C GLU A 221 -15.37 -10.66 -4.40
N LEU A 222 -14.15 -11.23 -4.38
CA LEU A 222 -13.91 -12.65 -4.61
C LEU A 222 -14.67 -13.52 -3.59
N ILE A 223 -14.57 -13.18 -2.30
CA ILE A 223 -15.24 -13.89 -1.21
C ILE A 223 -16.77 -13.85 -1.44
N GLU A 224 -17.32 -12.67 -1.72
CA GLU A 224 -18.75 -12.51 -1.97
C GLU A 224 -19.24 -13.27 -3.21
N LYS A 225 -18.49 -13.26 -4.32
CA LYS A 225 -18.83 -14.03 -5.52
C LYS A 225 -18.80 -15.54 -5.23
N LYS A 226 -17.77 -16.04 -4.55
CA LYS A 226 -17.67 -17.45 -4.15
C LYS A 226 -18.79 -17.87 -3.19
N ARG A 227 -19.13 -17.00 -2.24
CA ARG A 227 -20.27 -17.24 -1.33
C ARG A 227 -21.59 -17.41 -2.07
N LYS A 228 -21.77 -16.69 -3.19
CA LYS A 228 -22.97 -16.80 -4.06
C LYS A 228 -22.90 -17.93 -5.09
N GLY A 229 -21.84 -18.76 -5.07
CA GLY A 229 -21.65 -19.87 -6.00
C GLY A 229 -21.19 -19.48 -7.40
N ASN A 230 -20.79 -18.23 -7.61
CA ASN A 230 -20.35 -17.73 -8.92
C ASN A 230 -18.86 -18.04 -9.17
N ALA A 231 -18.52 -18.46 -10.39
CA ALA A 231 -17.13 -18.54 -10.82
C ALA A 231 -16.53 -17.13 -10.95
N VAL A 232 -15.32 -16.94 -10.44
CA VAL A 232 -14.63 -15.66 -10.51
C VAL A 232 -13.43 -15.78 -11.45
N VAL A 233 -13.43 -14.96 -12.50
CA VAL A 233 -12.29 -14.77 -13.39
C VAL A 233 -11.87 -13.31 -13.24
N PHE A 234 -10.69 -13.09 -12.66
CA PHE A 234 -10.04 -11.78 -12.75
C PHE A 234 -9.29 -11.75 -14.07
N GLY A 235 -9.61 -10.77 -14.91
CA GLY A 235 -8.80 -10.51 -16.09
C GLY A 235 -7.40 -10.05 -15.66
N ASP A 236 -6.37 -10.62 -16.29
CA ASP A 236 -5.03 -10.07 -16.19
C ASP A 236 -5.06 -8.64 -16.78
N GLU A 237 -5.01 -7.64 -15.92
CA GLU A 237 -4.66 -6.30 -16.37
C GLU A 237 -3.18 -6.33 -16.76
N GLU A 238 -2.90 -6.50 -18.05
CA GLU A 238 -1.54 -6.36 -18.59
C GLU A 238 -1.00 -4.99 -18.15
N ARG A 239 -0.02 -5.01 -17.25
CA ARG A 239 0.75 -3.81 -16.94
C ARG A 239 1.42 -3.36 -18.22
N PRO A 240 1.24 -2.11 -18.66
CA PRO A 240 1.93 -1.61 -19.83
C PRO A 240 3.43 -1.78 -19.62
N LYS A 241 4.06 -2.61 -20.46
CA LYS A 241 5.53 -2.76 -20.49
C LYS A 241 6.10 -1.41 -20.93
N SER A 242 6.69 -0.67 -20.01
CA SER A 242 7.41 0.55 -20.36
C SER A 242 8.76 0.16 -20.96
N ASN A 243 8.83 0.11 -22.29
CA ASN A 243 10.12 0.14 -22.99
C ASN A 243 10.58 1.60 -23.00
N VAL A 244 11.37 2.00 -22.03
CA VAL A 244 12.02 3.32 -22.02
C VAL A 244 13.21 3.22 -22.99
N ILE A 245 12.94 3.43 -24.27
CA ILE A 245 13.97 3.48 -25.32
C ILE A 245 14.60 4.87 -25.38
N ASP A 246 13.85 5.91 -25.01
CA ASP A 246 14.29 7.30 -24.93
C ASP A 246 13.61 8.00 -23.74
N LEU A 247 14.42 8.34 -22.74
CA LEU A 247 13.96 9.01 -21.51
C LEU A 247 13.29 10.37 -21.83
N MET A 248 13.83 11.14 -22.79
CA MET A 248 13.30 12.45 -23.16
C MET A 248 11.91 12.35 -23.78
N SER A 249 11.72 11.42 -24.72
CA SER A 249 10.42 11.17 -25.34
C SER A 249 9.39 10.67 -24.32
N ALA A 250 9.81 9.83 -23.38
CA ALA A 250 8.95 9.33 -22.31
C ALA A 250 8.50 10.44 -21.35
N LEU A 251 9.40 11.34 -20.96
CA LEU A 251 9.11 12.49 -20.11
C LEU A 251 8.16 13.48 -20.80
N GLN A 252 8.40 13.81 -22.08
CA GLN A 252 7.52 14.68 -22.85
C GLN A 252 6.12 14.09 -23.03
N ALA A 253 6.01 12.82 -23.38
CA ALA A 253 4.73 12.12 -23.49
C ALA A 253 3.97 12.04 -22.15
N SER A 254 4.67 12.01 -21.02
CA SER A 254 4.07 12.04 -19.69
C SER A 254 3.50 13.42 -19.34
N ILE A 255 4.19 14.50 -19.71
CA ILE A 255 3.70 15.89 -19.53
C ILE A 255 2.45 16.12 -20.40
N GLU A 256 2.45 15.68 -21.66
CA GLU A 256 1.29 15.78 -22.53
C GLU A 256 0.07 15.02 -22.01
N ARG A 257 0.26 13.82 -21.45
CA ARG A 257 -0.82 13.05 -20.82
C ARG A 257 -1.34 13.71 -19.55
N SER A 258 -0.47 14.25 -18.70
CA SER A 258 -0.89 14.94 -17.47
C SER A 258 -1.63 16.24 -17.76
N SER A 259 -1.28 16.96 -18.84
CA SER A 259 -1.99 18.16 -19.27
C SER A 259 -3.33 17.87 -19.98
N ALA A 260 -3.45 16.70 -20.65
CA ALA A 260 -4.67 16.24 -21.32
C ALA A 260 -5.71 15.62 -20.38
N SER A 261 -5.28 15.04 -19.26
CA SER A 261 -6.17 14.59 -18.19
C SER A 261 -6.57 15.77 -17.28
N GLY A 262 -7.36 16.70 -17.85
CA GLY A 262 -7.87 17.87 -17.14
C GLY A 262 -8.54 17.49 -15.82
N ARG A 263 -8.12 18.13 -14.72
CA ARG A 263 -8.74 18.10 -13.40
C ARG A 263 -10.26 18.05 -13.50
N PRO A 264 -10.97 17.21 -12.77
CA PRO A 264 -12.40 17.37 -12.62
C PRO A 264 -12.66 18.68 -11.86
N GLN A 265 -13.05 19.72 -12.59
CA GLN A 265 -13.56 20.96 -12.02
C GLN A 265 -14.80 20.64 -11.18
N LYS A 266 -14.81 21.10 -9.93
CA LYS A 266 -15.98 21.14 -9.05
C LYS A 266 -17.17 21.76 -9.83
N ALA A 267 -18.09 20.94 -10.28
CA ALA A 267 -19.36 21.42 -10.84
C ALA A 267 -20.27 21.81 -9.69
N ALA A 268 -20.51 23.12 -9.56
CA ALA A 268 -21.61 23.65 -8.82
C ALA A 268 -22.93 23.24 -9.49
N ALA A 269 -23.84 22.74 -8.66
CA ALA A 269 -25.19 22.36 -9.07
C ALA A 269 -25.94 23.50 -9.76
N LYS A 270 -26.45 23.23 -10.97
CA LYS A 270 -27.67 23.86 -11.47
C LYS A 270 -28.42 22.88 -12.37
N THR A 271 -29.63 22.59 -11.93
CA THR A 271 -30.71 21.90 -12.60
C THR A 271 -31.06 22.54 -13.93
N THR A 272 -31.28 21.74 -15.00
CA THR A 272 -32.52 21.69 -15.80
C THR A 272 -32.40 20.79 -17.03
N SER A 273 -33.35 19.87 -17.11
CA SER A 273 -34.10 19.31 -18.26
C SER A 273 -33.44 18.96 -19.60
N ALA A 274 -33.56 17.65 -19.92
CA ALA A 274 -33.98 17.05 -21.17
C ALA A 274 -33.22 17.34 -22.48
N LYS A 275 -32.57 16.33 -23.06
CA LYS A 275 -33.03 15.69 -24.30
C LYS A 275 -32.11 14.55 -24.78
N LYS A 276 -32.78 13.52 -25.22
CA LYS A 276 -32.33 12.32 -25.93
C LYS A 276 -31.32 12.56 -27.07
N SER A 277 -30.48 11.55 -27.27
CA SER A 277 -29.82 11.13 -28.53
C SER A 277 -28.32 11.40 -28.62
N SER A 278 -27.50 10.34 -28.43
CA SER A 278 -26.37 10.01 -29.30
C SER A 278 -25.64 8.74 -28.83
N SER A 279 -26.28 7.56 -28.93
CA SER A 279 -25.65 6.25 -28.69
C SER A 279 -25.06 5.57 -29.95
N LEU A 280 -24.85 6.31 -31.02
CA LEU A 280 -24.47 5.76 -32.34
C LEU A 280 -23.03 6.04 -32.82
N LYS A 281 -22.20 6.77 -32.06
CA LYS A 281 -20.82 7.11 -32.51
C LYS A 281 -19.67 6.35 -31.82
N VAL A 282 -19.93 5.55 -30.81
CA VAL A 282 -18.86 4.84 -30.07
C VAL A 282 -18.55 3.46 -30.63
N SER A 283 -19.49 2.81 -31.35
CA SER A 283 -19.28 1.51 -31.98
C SER A 283 -18.39 1.59 -33.23
N ASP A 284 -18.52 2.63 -34.04
CA ASP A 284 -17.77 2.78 -35.29
C ASP A 284 -16.26 3.02 -35.09
N HIS A 285 -15.88 3.64 -33.97
CA HIS A 285 -14.46 3.92 -33.71
C HIS A 285 -13.68 2.70 -33.20
N ARG A 286 -14.35 1.78 -32.47
CA ARG A 286 -13.77 0.52 -31.99
C ARG A 286 -13.56 -0.51 -33.10
N GLU A 287 -14.47 -0.57 -34.08
CA GLU A 287 -14.30 -1.46 -35.24
C GLU A 287 -13.17 -1.02 -36.16
N LYS A 288 -13.01 0.29 -36.41
CA LYS A 288 -11.90 0.84 -37.21
C LYS A 288 -10.52 0.62 -36.58
N LEU A 289 -10.41 0.67 -35.24
CA LEU A 289 -9.16 0.38 -34.51
C LEU A 289 -8.75 -1.10 -34.63
N GLY A 290 -9.72 -2.05 -34.60
CA GLY A 290 -9.47 -3.47 -34.77
C GLY A 290 -9.00 -3.85 -36.18
N LEU A 291 -9.56 -3.23 -37.22
CA LEU A 291 -9.20 -3.49 -38.61
C LEU A 291 -7.81 -2.90 -38.98
N ASN A 292 -7.41 -1.79 -38.37
CA ASN A 292 -6.09 -1.18 -38.58
C ASN A 292 -4.94 -1.99 -37.98
N ALA A 293 -5.21 -2.83 -36.99
CA ALA A 293 -4.21 -3.71 -36.36
C ALA A 293 -3.95 -5.00 -37.17
N MET A 294 -4.83 -5.38 -38.12
CA MET A 294 -4.75 -6.62 -38.89
C MET A 294 -3.74 -6.50 -40.04
N SER A 295 -3.14 -7.64 -40.45
CA SER A 295 -2.27 -7.67 -41.61
C SER A 295 -3.09 -7.54 -42.92
N LYS A 296 -2.43 -7.18 -44.04
CA LYS A 296 -3.08 -7.08 -45.35
C LYS A 296 -3.70 -8.42 -45.77
N ALA A 297 -3.04 -9.54 -45.48
CA ALA A 297 -3.51 -10.89 -45.78
C ALA A 297 -4.81 -11.20 -45.00
N ASP A 298 -4.87 -10.90 -43.73
CA ASP A 298 -6.04 -11.12 -42.87
C ASP A 298 -7.26 -10.27 -43.30
N LEU A 299 -7.00 -9.03 -43.73
CA LEU A 299 -8.02 -8.14 -44.25
C LEU A 299 -8.60 -8.64 -45.57
N LEU A 300 -7.77 -9.20 -46.49
CA LEU A 300 -8.23 -9.85 -47.71
C LEU A 300 -9.07 -11.09 -47.43
N GLU A 301 -8.63 -11.95 -46.53
CA GLU A 301 -9.37 -13.14 -46.14
C GLU A 301 -10.75 -12.78 -45.51
N ARG A 302 -10.78 -11.71 -44.69
CA ARG A 302 -12.02 -11.23 -44.10
C ARG A 302 -12.97 -10.61 -45.11
N ALA A 303 -12.44 -9.90 -46.13
CA ALA A 303 -13.25 -9.38 -47.23
C ALA A 303 -13.87 -10.49 -48.07
N THR A 304 -13.11 -11.57 -48.35
CA THR A 304 -13.62 -12.73 -49.09
C THR A 304 -14.67 -13.50 -48.32
N LYS A 305 -14.54 -13.68 -47.00
CA LYS A 305 -15.55 -14.26 -46.13
C LYS A 305 -16.86 -13.48 -46.10
N LEU A 306 -16.79 -12.17 -46.26
CA LEU A 306 -17.93 -11.26 -46.35
C LEU A 306 -18.47 -11.09 -47.77
N LYS A 307 -17.93 -11.86 -48.77
CA LYS A 307 -18.29 -11.79 -50.19
C LYS A 307 -18.16 -10.39 -50.80
N LEU A 308 -17.19 -9.59 -50.29
CA LEU A 308 -16.87 -8.29 -50.83
C LEU A 308 -15.83 -8.41 -51.99
N THR A 309 -15.96 -7.60 -53.01
CA THR A 309 -15.03 -7.57 -54.13
C THR A 309 -13.71 -6.91 -53.73
N ALA A 310 -12.80 -7.68 -53.11
CA ALA A 310 -11.46 -7.23 -52.72
C ALA A 310 -10.42 -7.79 -53.72
N SER A 311 -9.48 -6.92 -54.18
CA SER A 311 -8.37 -7.31 -55.07
C SER A 311 -7.04 -7.27 -54.30
N ALA A 312 -6.12 -8.19 -54.62
CA ALA A 312 -4.75 -8.20 -54.08
C ALA A 312 -3.94 -6.91 -54.40
N LYS A 313 -4.41 -6.12 -55.35
CA LYS A 313 -3.82 -4.81 -55.73
C LYS A 313 -4.24 -3.66 -54.80
N MET A 314 -5.26 -3.84 -53.93
CA MET A 314 -5.71 -2.79 -53.01
C MET A 314 -4.72 -2.58 -51.89
N THR A 315 -4.59 -1.33 -51.46
CA THR A 315 -3.76 -0.97 -50.30
C THR A 315 -4.45 -1.35 -48.99
N LYS A 316 -3.69 -1.47 -47.88
CA LYS A 316 -4.23 -1.79 -46.56
C LYS A 316 -5.33 -0.79 -46.14
N ALA A 317 -5.13 0.49 -46.42
CA ALA A 317 -6.11 1.54 -46.11
C ALA A 317 -7.44 1.38 -46.89
N GLN A 318 -7.37 0.97 -48.17
CA GLN A 318 -8.55 0.70 -48.99
C GLN A 318 -9.32 -0.55 -48.51
N LEU A 319 -8.63 -1.58 -48.05
CA LEU A 319 -9.25 -2.79 -47.48
C LEU A 319 -9.95 -2.49 -46.15
N VAL A 320 -9.34 -1.66 -45.29
CA VAL A 320 -9.96 -1.21 -44.05
C VAL A 320 -11.21 -0.38 -44.30
N ALA A 321 -11.17 0.54 -45.29
CA ALA A 321 -12.35 1.32 -45.68
C ALA A 321 -13.47 0.42 -46.23
N LEU A 322 -13.17 -0.56 -47.07
CA LEU A 322 -14.13 -1.48 -47.64
C LEU A 322 -14.79 -2.36 -46.58
N LEU A 323 -14.06 -2.78 -45.56
CA LEU A 323 -14.57 -3.59 -44.46
C LEU A 323 -15.35 -2.76 -43.42
N SER A 324 -15.03 -1.47 -43.28
CA SER A 324 -15.76 -0.57 -42.39
C SER A 324 -17.10 -0.14 -42.95
N ASP A 325 -17.28 -0.10 -44.26
CA ASP A 325 -18.52 0.28 -44.95
C ASP A 325 -19.51 -0.90 -45.14
N ALA A 326 -19.04 -2.14 -44.91
CA ALA A 326 -19.87 -3.35 -45.04
C ALA A 326 -20.75 -3.51 -43.77
N LYS A 327 -22.02 -3.17 -43.83
CA LYS A 327 -23.02 -3.43 -42.76
C LYS A 327 -23.16 -4.94 -42.49
N PRO A 328 -23.16 -5.38 -41.19
CA PRO A 328 -23.41 -6.79 -40.88
C PRO A 328 -24.82 -7.24 -41.30
N ALA A 329 -24.90 -8.35 -42.07
CA ALA A 329 -26.17 -8.96 -42.46
C ALA A 329 -26.96 -9.41 -41.23
N LYS A 330 -28.22 -8.99 -41.08
CA LYS A 330 -29.14 -9.43 -40.04
C LYS A 330 -29.33 -10.95 -40.08
N LYS A 331 -28.98 -11.66 -39.00
CA LYS A 331 -29.37 -13.06 -38.77
C LYS A 331 -30.90 -13.15 -38.61
N THR A 332 -31.56 -13.72 -39.57
CA THR A 332 -32.98 -14.11 -39.47
C THR A 332 -33.07 -15.38 -38.65
N THR A 333 -33.55 -15.30 -37.44
CA THR A 333 -33.94 -16.44 -36.62
C THR A 333 -35.27 -16.98 -37.13
N ARG A 334 -35.27 -18.16 -37.76
CA ARG A 334 -36.45 -18.94 -38.14
C ARG A 334 -36.94 -19.63 -36.87
N ARG A 335 -38.11 -19.21 -36.39
CA ARG A 335 -38.93 -19.97 -35.42
C ARG A 335 -39.44 -21.19 -36.11
N VAL A 336 -39.22 -22.37 -35.56
CA VAL A 336 -39.95 -23.61 -35.90
C VAL A 336 -40.93 -23.87 -34.77
N SER A 337 -42.14 -24.15 -35.17
CA SER A 337 -43.31 -24.48 -34.37
C SER A 337 -43.11 -25.67 -33.46
#